data_093c1dadf3f0e4b498572c904c4674f0
#
_entry.id   093c1dadf3f0e4b498572c904c4674f0
#
_cell.length_a   1.000
_cell.length_b   1.000
_cell.length_c   1.000
_cell.angle_alpha   90.00
_cell.angle_beta   90.00
_cell.angle_gamma   90.00
#
_symmetry.space_group_name_H-M   'P 1'
#
loop_
_entity.id
_entity.type
_entity.pdbx_description
1 polymer ?
#
loop_
_entity_poly.entity_id
_entity_poly.type
_entity_poly.pdbx_seq_one_letter_code
_entity_poly.pdbx_strand_id
1 'polypeptide(L)'
;ATLDCACVDLFTGRCAFYKAGAPRSYVLRHGRLTRCELASMPAGILRGITFAKRTAVLGAGDTVVLLSDGITDADAVGLEALLCRFQSQDQQELADTVLAYAKAHTPADRRDDMSVIVARLLPN
;
A
#
# COMPACT_ATOMS: atom_id res chain seq x y z
N ALA A 1 18.03 -3.36 -1.87
CA ALA A 1 17.08 -2.27 -1.71
C ALA A 1 15.72 -2.64 -2.29
N THR A 2 14.66 -2.09 -1.74
CA THR A 2 13.30 -2.24 -2.26
C THR A 2 12.82 -0.87 -2.76
N LEU A 3 11.94 -0.89 -3.74
CA LEU A 3 11.30 0.31 -4.24
C LEU A 3 9.79 0.07 -4.38
N ASP A 4 9.01 1.01 -3.90
CA ASP A 4 7.57 1.02 -4.07
C ASP A 4 7.14 2.43 -4.45
N CYS A 5 6.51 2.57 -5.61
CA CYS A 5 6.15 3.87 -6.13
C CYS A 5 4.78 3.82 -6.78
N ALA A 6 3.96 4.82 -6.51
CA ALA A 6 2.69 5.02 -7.19
C ALA A 6 2.69 6.39 -7.85
N CYS A 7 2.49 6.43 -9.16
CA CYS A 7 2.42 7.66 -9.93
C CYS A 7 1.00 7.88 -10.40
N VAL A 8 0.40 9.00 -10.03
CA VAL A 8 -0.99 9.30 -10.34
C VAL A 8 -1.06 10.49 -11.29
N ASP A 9 -1.75 10.30 -12.43
CA ASP A 9 -2.13 11.40 -13.31
C ASP A 9 -3.39 12.04 -12.74
N LEU A 10 -3.27 13.28 -12.26
CA LEU A 10 -4.38 13.97 -11.59
C LEU A 10 -5.51 14.36 -12.55
N PHE A 11 -5.26 14.38 -13.85
CA PHE A 11 -6.30 14.70 -14.83
C PHE A 11 -7.14 13.50 -15.20
N THR A 12 -6.53 12.32 -15.32
CA THR A 12 -7.20 11.10 -15.78
C THR A 12 -7.52 10.13 -14.66
N GLY A 13 -6.85 10.26 -13.50
CA GLY A 13 -6.93 9.28 -12.43
C GLY A 13 -6.10 8.03 -12.67
N ARG A 14 -5.38 7.94 -13.79
CA ARG A 14 -4.55 6.78 -14.08
C ARG A 14 -3.41 6.70 -13.08
N CYS A 15 -3.30 5.56 -12.41
CA CYS A 15 -2.25 5.29 -11.44
C CYS A 15 -1.37 4.15 -11.94
N ALA A 16 -0.07 4.37 -11.96
CA ALA A 16 0.90 3.33 -12.27
C ALA A 16 1.67 2.97 -11.00
N PHE A 17 1.65 1.68 -10.66
CA PHE A 17 2.44 1.13 -9.56
C PHE A 17 3.71 0.52 -10.11
N TYR A 18 4.85 0.91 -9.53
CA TYR A 18 6.16 0.37 -9.86
C TYR A 18 6.75 -0.26 -8.61
N LYS A 19 7.09 -1.54 -8.67
CA LYS A 19 7.61 -2.25 -7.52
C LYS A 19 8.89 -3.02 -7.85
N ALA A 20 9.81 -3.01 -6.90
CA ALA A 20 11.01 -3.85 -6.93
C ALA A 20 11.21 -4.40 -5.52
N GLY A 21 10.85 -5.66 -5.31
CA GLY A 21 10.94 -6.32 -4.00
C GLY A 21 10.01 -5.74 -2.93
N ALA A 22 9.08 -4.89 -3.29
CA ALA A 22 8.16 -4.27 -2.35
C ALA A 22 6.94 -5.17 -2.10
N PRO A 23 6.34 -5.08 -0.90
CA PRO A 23 5.14 -5.85 -0.58
C PRO A 23 3.93 -5.31 -1.32
N ARG A 24 2.78 -5.97 -1.10
CA ARG A 24 1.53 -5.57 -1.71
C ARG A 24 1.10 -4.16 -1.29
N SER A 25 0.44 -3.47 -2.19
CA SER A 25 -0.28 -2.23 -1.93
C SER A 25 -1.77 -2.47 -2.10
N TYR A 26 -2.56 -1.52 -1.65
CA TYR A 26 -4.02 -1.63 -1.71
C TYR A 26 -4.64 -0.39 -2.33
N VAL A 27 -5.74 -0.59 -3.03
CA VAL A 27 -6.64 0.48 -3.45
C VAL A 27 -8.00 0.22 -2.81
N LEU A 28 -8.49 1.22 -2.09
CA LEU A 28 -9.80 1.17 -1.44
C LEU A 28 -10.79 2.02 -2.21
N ARG A 29 -11.91 1.40 -2.61
CA ARG A 29 -12.99 2.08 -3.31
C ARG A 29 -14.32 1.66 -2.71
N HIS A 30 -14.98 2.56 -1.98
CA HIS A 30 -16.30 2.31 -1.38
C HIS A 30 -16.36 0.98 -0.59
N GLY A 31 -15.38 0.75 0.26
CA GLY A 31 -15.29 -0.48 1.06
C GLY A 31 -14.78 -1.69 0.29
N ARG A 32 -14.50 -1.56 -0.99
CA ARG A 32 -13.89 -2.62 -1.80
C ARG A 32 -12.38 -2.49 -1.78
N LEU A 33 -11.71 -3.60 -1.56
CA LEU A 33 -10.26 -3.67 -1.50
C LEU A 33 -9.72 -4.34 -2.75
N THR A 34 -8.80 -3.67 -3.43
CA THR A 34 -8.05 -4.25 -4.53
C THR A 34 -6.59 -4.36 -4.10
N ARG A 35 -6.03 -5.56 -4.23
CA ARG A 35 -4.62 -5.79 -3.96
C ARG A 35 -3.79 -5.52 -5.19
N CYS A 36 -2.68 -4.82 -4.99
CA CYS A 36 -1.66 -4.66 -6.03
C CYS A 36 -0.41 -5.42 -5.60
N GLU A 37 -0.23 -6.60 -6.14
CA GLU A 37 0.94 -7.45 -5.88
C GLU A 37 1.70 -7.62 -7.19
N LEU A 38 3.01 -7.33 -7.14
CA LEU A 38 3.87 -7.49 -8.30
C LEU A 38 5.09 -8.28 -7.87
N ALA A 39 5.25 -9.47 -8.44
CA ALA A 39 6.44 -10.29 -8.22
C ALA A 39 7.62 -9.63 -8.91
N SER A 40 8.60 -9.20 -8.13
CA SER A 40 9.84 -8.64 -8.64
C SER A 40 10.96 -8.88 -7.63
N MET A 41 12.19 -8.86 -8.10
CA MET A 41 13.35 -8.93 -7.21
C MET A 41 13.65 -7.54 -6.66
N PRO A 42 14.25 -7.43 -5.45
CA PRO A 42 14.66 -6.14 -4.93
C PRO A 42 15.60 -5.41 -5.88
N ALA A 43 15.48 -4.09 -5.94
CA ALA A 43 16.30 -3.26 -6.80
C ALA A 43 17.79 -3.40 -6.43
N GLY A 44 18.64 -3.51 -7.41
CA GLY A 44 20.09 -3.58 -7.24
C GLY A 44 20.66 -4.98 -7.00
N ILE A 45 19.82 -6.02 -6.91
CA ILE A 45 20.31 -7.41 -6.77
C ILE A 45 20.92 -7.91 -8.06
N LEU A 46 20.25 -7.65 -9.20
CA LEU A 46 20.74 -8.05 -10.50
C LEU A 46 20.80 -6.84 -11.43
N ARG A 47 21.80 -6.81 -12.30
CA ARG A 47 21.90 -5.79 -13.34
C ARG A 47 20.77 -5.97 -14.35
N GLY A 48 20.16 -4.87 -14.78
CA GLY A 48 19.16 -4.86 -15.83
C GLY A 48 17.78 -5.33 -15.39
N ILE A 49 17.53 -5.49 -14.09
CA ILE A 49 16.18 -5.75 -13.60
C ILE A 49 15.30 -4.57 -13.91
N THR A 50 14.21 -4.82 -14.62
CA THR A 50 13.14 -3.85 -14.81
C THR A 50 12.17 -3.94 -13.62
N PHE A 51 11.64 -2.79 -13.20
CA PHE A 51 10.60 -2.76 -12.18
C PHE A 51 9.34 -3.41 -12.71
N ALA A 52 8.66 -4.19 -11.87
CA ALA A 52 7.32 -4.65 -12.19
C ALA A 52 6.37 -3.44 -12.19
N LYS A 53 5.46 -3.43 -13.14
CA LYS A 53 4.53 -2.31 -13.32
C LYS A 53 3.09 -2.81 -13.44
N ARG A 54 2.18 -2.13 -12.77
CA ARG A 54 0.74 -2.36 -12.90
C ARG A 54 0.02 -1.01 -12.95
N THR A 55 -1.03 -0.91 -13.75
CA THR A 55 -1.82 0.32 -13.86
C THR A 55 -3.25 0.09 -13.40
N ALA A 56 -3.86 1.13 -12.85
CA ALA A 56 -5.26 1.16 -12.46
C ALA A 56 -5.79 2.57 -12.71
N VAL A 57 -7.11 2.71 -12.80
CA VAL A 57 -7.75 4.03 -12.90
C VAL A 57 -8.43 4.31 -11.59
N LEU A 58 -8.05 5.43 -10.96
CA LEU A 58 -8.60 5.88 -9.69
C LEU A 58 -9.71 6.90 -9.95
N GLY A 59 -10.80 6.79 -9.20
CA GLY A 59 -11.84 7.80 -9.15
C GLY A 59 -11.74 8.67 -7.90
N ALA A 60 -12.54 9.73 -7.85
CA ALA A 60 -12.60 10.59 -6.69
C ALA A 60 -13.01 9.78 -5.44
N GLY A 61 -12.29 9.96 -4.36
CA GLY A 61 -12.52 9.25 -3.11
C GLY A 61 -11.76 7.93 -2.99
N ASP A 62 -11.12 7.45 -4.06
CA ASP A 62 -10.31 6.24 -3.98
C ASP A 62 -9.05 6.50 -3.15
N THR A 63 -8.67 5.52 -2.37
CA THR A 63 -7.53 5.60 -1.44
C THR A 63 -6.48 4.57 -1.81
N VAL A 64 -5.24 5.00 -1.90
CA VAL A 64 -4.08 4.13 -2.14
C VAL A 64 -3.33 3.96 -0.83
N VAL A 65 -2.98 2.72 -0.49
CA VAL A 65 -2.22 2.40 0.72
C VAL A 65 -0.94 1.66 0.33
N LEU A 66 0.19 2.26 0.64
CA LEU A 66 1.51 1.65 0.46
C LEU A 66 2.06 1.25 1.83
N LEU A 67 2.61 0.04 1.91
CA LEU A 67 3.06 -0.55 3.17
C LEU A 67 4.48 -1.09 3.04
N SER A 68 5.25 -1.02 4.13
CA SER A 68 6.52 -1.72 4.21
C SER A 68 6.33 -3.19 4.65
N ASP A 69 7.37 -4.00 4.48
CA ASP A 69 7.34 -5.43 4.83
C ASP A 69 6.99 -5.68 6.30
N GLY A 70 7.49 -4.81 7.19
CA GLY A 70 7.20 -4.94 8.62
C GLY A 70 5.72 -4.91 8.95
N ILE A 71 4.90 -4.28 8.10
CA ILE A 71 3.45 -4.24 8.28
C ILE A 71 2.78 -5.45 7.64
N THR A 72 3.18 -5.82 6.42
CA THR A 72 2.56 -6.92 5.69
C THR A 72 2.88 -8.29 6.29
N ASP A 73 3.97 -8.39 7.05
CA ASP A 73 4.34 -9.62 7.76
C ASP A 73 3.48 -9.87 9.01
N ALA A 74 2.68 -8.89 9.42
CA ALA A 74 1.68 -9.06 10.46
C ALA A 74 0.51 -9.88 9.92
N ASP A 75 -0.64 -9.82 10.57
CA ASP A 75 -1.83 -10.55 10.15
C ASP A 75 -2.48 -9.90 8.91
N ALA A 76 -2.20 -10.46 7.74
CA ALA A 76 -2.70 -9.91 6.47
C ALA A 76 -4.23 -9.97 6.36
N VAL A 77 -4.85 -11.06 6.84
CA VAL A 77 -6.31 -11.23 6.78
C VAL A 77 -7.01 -10.18 7.65
N GLY A 78 -6.54 -10.03 8.87
CA GLY A 78 -7.08 -9.02 9.79
C GLY A 78 -6.83 -7.60 9.31
N LEU A 79 -5.66 -7.34 8.72
CA LEU A 79 -5.35 -6.03 8.15
C LEU A 79 -6.30 -5.67 7.02
N GLU A 80 -6.55 -6.60 6.11
CA GLU A 80 -7.47 -6.36 5.00
C GLU A 80 -8.90 -6.14 5.47
N ALA A 81 -9.34 -6.88 6.50
CA ALA A 81 -10.64 -6.67 7.12
C ALA A 81 -10.73 -5.28 7.76
N LEU A 82 -9.67 -4.83 8.41
CA LEU A 82 -9.58 -3.48 8.98
C LEU A 82 -9.74 -2.41 7.90
N LEU A 83 -9.00 -2.54 6.79
CA LEU A 83 -9.07 -1.59 5.67
C LEU A 83 -10.47 -1.51 5.09
N CYS A 84 -11.15 -2.64 4.92
CA CYS A 84 -12.51 -2.68 4.38
C CYS A 84 -13.53 -2.03 5.31
N ARG A 85 -13.32 -2.09 6.64
CA ARG A 85 -14.24 -1.55 7.64
C ARG A 85 -14.00 -0.07 7.96
N PHE A 86 -12.85 0.46 7.56
CA PHE A 86 -12.49 1.82 7.93
C PHE A 86 -13.39 2.83 7.22
N GLN A 87 -14.05 3.68 8.00
CA GLN A 87 -15.07 4.61 7.49
C GLN A 87 -14.68 6.08 7.59
N SER A 88 -13.63 6.40 8.32
CA SER A 88 -13.18 7.79 8.42
C SER A 88 -12.64 8.29 7.08
N GLN A 89 -12.80 9.57 6.83
CA GLN A 89 -12.26 10.23 5.64
C GLN A 89 -10.86 10.80 5.86
N ASP A 90 -10.31 10.64 7.05
CA ASP A 90 -9.00 11.16 7.41
C ASP A 90 -7.90 10.14 7.08
N GLN A 91 -7.05 10.49 6.13
CA GLN A 91 -5.96 9.62 5.66
C GLN A 91 -4.92 9.38 6.77
N GLN A 92 -4.64 10.38 7.57
CA GLN A 92 -3.68 10.21 8.67
C GLN A 92 -4.24 9.24 9.73
N GLU A 93 -5.52 9.32 10.01
CA GLU A 93 -6.17 8.40 10.94
C GLU A 93 -6.08 6.95 10.44
N LEU A 94 -6.27 6.74 9.14
CA LEU A 94 -6.12 5.40 8.54
C LEU A 94 -4.67 4.91 8.68
N ALA A 95 -3.70 5.75 8.37
CA ALA A 95 -2.29 5.38 8.50
C ALA A 95 -1.93 5.02 9.95
N ASP A 96 -2.38 5.83 10.90
CA ASP A 96 -2.13 5.58 12.33
C ASP A 96 -2.80 4.28 12.79
N THR A 97 -4.01 4.02 12.32
CA THR A 97 -4.76 2.80 12.66
C THR A 97 -4.06 1.56 12.12
N VAL A 98 -3.59 1.60 10.88
CA VAL A 98 -2.85 0.49 10.25
C VAL A 98 -1.56 0.24 11.01
N LEU A 99 -0.83 1.28 11.36
CA LEU A 99 0.43 1.16 12.09
C LEU A 99 0.22 0.56 13.48
N ALA A 100 -0.80 1.02 14.20
CA ALA A 100 -1.15 0.49 15.52
C ALA A 100 -1.54 -1.00 15.45
N TYR A 101 -2.32 -1.36 14.43
CA TYR A 101 -2.70 -2.75 14.20
C TYR A 101 -1.48 -3.63 13.96
N ALA A 102 -0.57 -3.21 13.10
CA ALA A 102 0.63 -3.97 12.79
C ALA A 102 1.50 -4.16 14.02
N LYS A 103 1.68 -3.12 14.83
CA LYS A 103 2.45 -3.19 16.08
C LYS A 103 1.81 -4.15 17.08
N ALA A 104 0.49 -4.14 17.19
CA ALA A 104 -0.24 -5.01 18.12
C ALA A 104 -0.16 -6.49 17.72
N HIS A 105 -0.02 -6.79 16.43
CA HIS A 105 -0.01 -8.15 15.89
C HIS A 105 1.39 -8.66 15.54
N THR A 106 2.43 -7.93 15.90
CA THR A 106 3.82 -8.33 15.66
C THR A 106 4.58 -8.33 17.00
N PRO A 107 5.16 -9.47 17.42
CA PRO A 107 5.96 -9.51 18.65
C PRO A 107 7.11 -8.50 18.58
N ALA A 108 7.43 -7.89 19.73
CA ALA A 108 8.43 -6.83 19.80
C ALA A 108 9.82 -7.28 19.30
N ASP A 109 10.17 -8.55 19.50
CA ASP A 109 11.45 -9.13 19.07
C ASP A 109 11.50 -9.43 17.56
N ARG A 110 10.35 -9.35 16.87
CA ARG A 110 10.24 -9.62 15.42
C ARG A 110 9.87 -8.38 14.61
N ARG A 111 9.78 -7.22 15.27
CA ARG A 111 9.42 -5.99 14.57
C ARG A 111 10.55 -5.52 13.69
N ASP A 112 10.25 -5.32 12.42
CA ASP A 112 11.07 -4.60 11.47
C ASP A 112 10.54 -3.15 11.37
N ASP A 113 11.22 -2.31 10.62
CA ASP A 113 10.74 -0.95 10.37
C ASP A 113 9.36 -0.98 9.71
N MET A 114 8.47 -0.16 10.22
CA MET A 114 7.09 -0.10 9.75
C MET A 114 6.78 1.28 9.19
N SER A 115 6.37 1.32 7.92
CA SER A 115 5.97 2.55 7.26
C SER A 115 4.66 2.34 6.52
N VAL A 116 3.79 3.34 6.61
CA VAL A 116 2.49 3.37 5.93
C VAL A 116 2.35 4.71 5.23
N ILE A 117 1.97 4.67 3.96
CA ILE A 117 1.61 5.86 3.21
C ILE A 117 0.18 5.69 2.72
N VAL A 118 -0.67 6.65 3.04
CA VAL A 118 -2.06 6.70 2.61
C VAL A 118 -2.28 7.96 1.79
N ALA A 119 -2.75 7.78 0.56
CA ALA A 119 -3.07 8.89 -0.33
C ALA A 119 -4.48 8.72 -0.87
N ARG A 120 -5.24 9.79 -0.90
CA ARG A 120 -6.61 9.77 -1.38
C ARG A 120 -6.79 10.77 -2.51
N LEU A 121 -7.46 10.31 -3.57
CA LEU A 121 -7.79 11.20 -4.68
C LEU A 121 -9.04 12.00 -4.33
N LEU A 122 -8.89 13.31 -4.23
CA LEU A 122 -10.01 14.20 -3.94
C LEU A 122 -10.71 14.60 -5.22
N PRO A 123 -12.03 14.88 -5.17
CA PRO A 123 -12.72 15.42 -6.32
C PRO A 123 -12.19 16.83 -6.65
N ASN A 124 -12.21 17.17 -7.92
CA ASN A 124 -11.86 18.50 -8.38
C ASN A 124 -12.93 19.53 -8.00
#